data_3b81650d3e3b6a4db2d8f3adf812ae55
#
_entry.id   3b81650d3e3b6a4db2d8f3adf812ae55
#
_cell.length_a   1.000
_cell.length_b   1.000
_cell.length_c   1.000
_cell.angle_alpha   90.00
_cell.angle_beta   90.00
_cell.angle_gamma   90.00
#
_symmetry.space_group_name_H-M   'P 1'
#
loop_
_entity.id
_entity.type
_entity.pdbx_description
1 polymer ?
#
loop_
_entity_poly.entity_id
_entity_poly.type
_entity_poly.pdbx_seq_one_letter_code
_entity_poly.pdbx_strand_id
1 'polypeptide(L)'
;FVDDVSKHHTLERIHEAFDGNQRVQILGKANGGKASALNYGIAHTTAEYVVCIDADTQLRPDAVSRLMQHFLLDDAHSIGAVAGNVKVGNQRNMLTRWQAIEYTTSQNFDRMAYSYINAITVVPGAIGAFRKEAIEKAGGLTTDTLAEDCDLTMRINEAGYRIENESYAVAMTEAPENVRQFVKQRVRWCFGVMQTFWKHRASLFNAKKKGFGLWAMPNILVFQYIIPTFSPLADVLMFIGLFSGNAMQIFLYYLLFLLVDASVSIMAYIFEHEKLWVLL
;
A
#
# COMPACT_ATOMS: atom_id res chain seq x y z
N PHE A 1 -15.58 -15.43 2.40
CA PHE A 1 -14.67 -15.71 1.28
C PHE A 1 -15.38 -15.50 -0.03
N VAL A 2 -14.69 -14.89 -1.01
CA VAL A 2 -15.19 -14.78 -2.39
C VAL A 2 -14.21 -15.48 -3.32
N ASP A 3 -14.63 -16.56 -3.95
CA ASP A 3 -13.85 -17.26 -4.97
C ASP A 3 -14.17 -16.70 -6.36
N ASP A 4 -13.14 -16.22 -7.07
CA ASP A 4 -13.22 -15.65 -8.42
C ASP A 4 -12.65 -16.63 -9.47
N VAL A 5 -13.05 -17.92 -9.38
CA VAL A 5 -12.58 -19.04 -10.21
C VAL A 5 -11.10 -19.36 -9.97
N SER A 6 -10.76 -19.71 -8.73
CA SER A 6 -9.42 -20.19 -8.36
C SER A 6 -9.06 -21.50 -9.07
N LYS A 7 -7.78 -21.63 -9.48
CA LYS A 7 -7.28 -22.77 -10.28
C LYS A 7 -6.94 -24.02 -9.47
N HIS A 8 -6.87 -23.95 -8.13
CA HIS A 8 -6.25 -24.96 -7.27
C HIS A 8 -7.17 -25.42 -6.13
N HIS A 9 -8.31 -26.08 -6.43
CA HIS A 9 -9.20 -26.66 -5.38
C HIS A 9 -9.43 -25.76 -4.14
N THR A 10 -9.23 -24.44 -4.29
CA THR A 10 -9.32 -23.47 -3.19
C THR A 10 -10.71 -23.49 -2.57
N LEU A 11 -11.75 -23.49 -3.42
CA LEU A 11 -13.14 -23.49 -2.98
C LEU A 11 -13.46 -24.77 -2.17
N GLU A 12 -13.03 -25.95 -2.64
CA GLU A 12 -13.21 -27.23 -1.96
C GLU A 12 -12.55 -27.22 -0.58
N ARG A 13 -11.30 -26.75 -0.51
CA ARG A 13 -10.56 -26.65 0.77
C ARG A 13 -11.18 -25.67 1.76
N ILE A 14 -11.75 -24.57 1.27
CA ILE A 14 -12.46 -23.61 2.13
C ILE A 14 -13.74 -24.25 2.66
N HIS A 15 -14.49 -24.99 1.84
CA HIS A 15 -15.64 -25.74 2.29
C HIS A 15 -15.25 -26.80 3.32
N GLU A 16 -14.22 -27.60 3.08
CA GLU A 16 -13.73 -28.60 4.04
C GLU A 16 -13.35 -27.96 5.40
N ALA A 17 -12.74 -26.77 5.37
CA ALA A 17 -12.26 -26.11 6.60
C ALA A 17 -13.37 -25.39 7.39
N PHE A 18 -14.42 -24.91 6.71
CA PHE A 18 -15.41 -24.01 7.31
C PHE A 18 -16.87 -24.48 7.11
N ASP A 19 -17.11 -25.68 6.60
CA ASP A 19 -18.47 -26.20 6.42
C ASP A 19 -19.20 -26.24 7.77
N GLY A 20 -20.44 -25.78 7.77
CA GLY A 20 -21.26 -25.66 8.99
C GLY A 20 -20.90 -24.48 9.92
N ASN A 21 -19.87 -23.69 9.63
CA ASN A 21 -19.56 -22.50 10.41
C ASN A 21 -20.42 -21.30 9.98
N GLN A 22 -21.43 -20.99 10.76
CA GLN A 22 -22.38 -19.89 10.48
C GLN A 22 -21.73 -18.49 10.42
N ARG A 23 -20.49 -18.33 10.88
CA ARG A 23 -19.74 -17.07 10.80
C ARG A 23 -18.98 -16.91 9.50
N VAL A 24 -18.89 -17.94 8.67
CA VAL A 24 -18.16 -17.96 7.42
C VAL A 24 -19.13 -18.12 6.27
N GLN A 25 -19.18 -17.11 5.41
CA GLN A 25 -19.92 -17.16 4.16
C GLN A 25 -18.94 -17.43 3.02
N ILE A 26 -19.24 -18.42 2.19
CA ILE A 26 -18.44 -18.81 1.03
C ILE A 26 -19.25 -18.45 -0.22
N LEU A 27 -18.70 -17.56 -1.04
CA LEU A 27 -19.35 -17.05 -2.25
C LEU A 27 -18.49 -17.38 -3.47
N GLY A 28 -19.10 -17.96 -4.49
CA GLY A 28 -18.47 -18.19 -5.79
C GLY A 28 -19.05 -17.24 -6.83
N LYS A 29 -18.24 -16.76 -7.76
CA LYS A 29 -18.67 -15.94 -8.88
C LYS A 29 -17.86 -16.23 -10.14
N ALA A 30 -18.38 -15.82 -11.31
CA ALA A 30 -17.61 -15.83 -12.56
C ALA A 30 -16.40 -14.89 -12.47
N ASN A 31 -15.27 -15.28 -13.07
CA ASN A 31 -14.02 -14.50 -13.03
C ASN A 31 -14.26 -13.06 -13.52
N GLY A 32 -13.85 -12.11 -12.70
CA GLY A 32 -13.96 -10.66 -12.97
C GLY A 32 -12.81 -9.88 -12.34
N GLY A 33 -11.85 -10.59 -11.74
CA GLY A 33 -10.69 -10.00 -11.07
C GLY A 33 -10.99 -9.51 -9.65
N LYS A 34 -9.91 -9.12 -8.94
CA LYS A 34 -9.92 -8.78 -7.51
C LYS A 34 -10.95 -7.71 -7.15
N ALA A 35 -11.01 -6.60 -7.89
CA ALA A 35 -11.97 -5.52 -7.63
C ALA A 35 -13.43 -6.01 -7.71
N SER A 36 -13.75 -6.85 -8.71
CA SER A 36 -15.06 -7.45 -8.87
C SER A 36 -15.41 -8.41 -7.73
N ALA A 37 -14.43 -9.21 -7.28
CA ALA A 37 -14.61 -10.13 -6.15
C ALA A 37 -14.86 -9.37 -4.84
N LEU A 38 -14.09 -8.33 -4.57
CA LEU A 38 -14.27 -7.49 -3.39
C LEU A 38 -15.64 -6.79 -3.39
N ASN A 39 -16.05 -6.18 -4.51
CA ASN A 39 -17.37 -5.55 -4.62
C ASN A 39 -18.49 -6.58 -4.38
N TYR A 40 -18.34 -7.80 -4.90
CA TYR A 40 -19.32 -8.86 -4.69
C TYR A 40 -19.44 -9.24 -3.22
N GLY A 41 -18.31 -9.40 -2.52
CA GLY A 41 -18.29 -9.67 -1.08
C GLY A 41 -18.90 -8.52 -0.26
N ILE A 42 -18.55 -7.26 -0.59
CA ILE A 42 -19.07 -6.06 0.08
C ILE A 42 -20.60 -5.95 -0.09
N ALA A 43 -21.12 -6.28 -1.25
CA ALA A 43 -22.56 -6.26 -1.52
C ALA A 43 -23.34 -7.35 -0.72
N HIS A 44 -22.67 -8.44 -0.33
CA HIS A 44 -23.29 -9.54 0.42
C HIS A 44 -23.16 -9.39 1.95
N THR A 45 -22.62 -8.29 2.44
CA THR A 45 -22.56 -8.02 3.89
C THR A 45 -23.43 -6.83 4.29
N THR A 46 -24.06 -6.94 5.46
CA THR A 46 -24.80 -5.84 6.11
C THR A 46 -23.95 -5.07 7.12
N ALA A 47 -22.68 -5.46 7.30
CA ALA A 47 -21.78 -4.82 8.24
C ALA A 47 -21.49 -3.36 7.85
N GLU A 48 -21.39 -2.49 8.84
CA GLU A 48 -21.05 -1.06 8.67
C GLU A 48 -19.58 -0.88 8.25
N TYR A 49 -18.72 -1.79 8.69
CA TYR A 49 -17.28 -1.77 8.41
C TYR A 49 -16.85 -3.06 7.72
N VAL A 50 -15.89 -2.95 6.81
CA VAL A 50 -15.34 -4.06 6.05
C VAL A 50 -13.82 -4.06 6.18
N VAL A 51 -13.24 -5.21 6.50
CA VAL A 51 -11.79 -5.42 6.46
C VAL A 51 -11.45 -6.27 5.24
N CYS A 52 -10.69 -5.71 4.31
CA CYS A 52 -10.18 -6.41 3.13
C CYS A 52 -8.82 -7.02 3.44
N ILE A 53 -8.61 -8.28 3.05
CA ILE A 53 -7.38 -9.04 3.31
C ILE A 53 -7.04 -9.82 2.06
N ASP A 54 -5.78 -9.78 1.61
CA ASP A 54 -5.32 -10.64 0.51
C ASP A 54 -5.19 -12.10 0.98
N ALA A 55 -5.43 -13.04 0.09
CA ALA A 55 -5.50 -14.47 0.42
C ALA A 55 -4.17 -15.08 0.92
N ASP A 56 -3.05 -14.44 0.62
CA ASP A 56 -1.70 -14.82 1.05
C ASP A 56 -1.24 -14.09 2.34
N THR A 57 -2.14 -13.36 2.97
CA THR A 57 -1.84 -12.51 4.13
C THR A 57 -2.27 -13.16 5.44
N GLN A 58 -1.39 -13.11 6.43
CA GLN A 58 -1.64 -13.55 7.79
C GLN A 58 -1.68 -12.36 8.75
N LEU A 59 -2.80 -12.17 9.42
CA LEU A 59 -2.96 -11.10 10.39
C LEU A 59 -2.45 -11.50 11.77
N ARG A 60 -1.89 -10.52 12.50
CA ARG A 60 -1.74 -10.67 13.95
C ARG A 60 -3.12 -10.73 14.61
N PRO A 61 -3.26 -11.48 15.73
CA PRO A 61 -4.56 -11.67 16.39
C PRO A 61 -5.30 -10.40 16.78
N ASP A 62 -4.56 -9.32 17.06
CA ASP A 62 -5.07 -8.01 17.49
C ASP A 62 -5.28 -7.02 16.33
N ALA A 63 -4.88 -7.38 15.10
CA ALA A 63 -4.83 -6.43 13.98
C ALA A 63 -6.21 -5.84 13.64
N VAL A 64 -7.25 -6.67 13.55
CA VAL A 64 -8.60 -6.19 13.22
C VAL A 64 -9.15 -5.27 14.31
N SER A 65 -8.98 -5.64 15.59
CA SER A 65 -9.46 -4.80 16.70
C SER A 65 -8.76 -3.44 16.75
N ARG A 66 -7.46 -3.38 16.40
CA ARG A 66 -6.73 -2.12 16.30
C ARG A 66 -7.25 -1.22 15.18
N LEU A 67 -7.49 -1.77 13.99
CA LEU A 67 -8.10 -1.01 12.90
C LEU A 67 -9.47 -0.47 13.28
N MET A 68 -10.28 -1.27 13.96
CA MET A 68 -11.64 -0.88 14.36
C MET A 68 -11.66 0.22 15.43
N GLN A 69 -10.64 0.35 16.29
CA GLN A 69 -10.55 1.40 17.29
C GLN A 69 -10.63 2.80 16.68
N HIS A 70 -10.03 3.03 15.51
CA HIS A 70 -10.09 4.31 14.80
C HIS A 70 -11.54 4.72 14.47
N PHE A 71 -12.36 3.79 13.99
CA PHE A 71 -13.75 4.07 13.65
C PHE A 71 -14.62 4.26 14.91
N LEU A 72 -14.35 3.48 15.97
CA LEU A 72 -15.12 3.56 17.22
C LEU A 72 -14.85 4.85 18.01
N LEU A 73 -13.66 5.45 17.81
CA LEU A 73 -13.28 6.72 18.43
C LEU A 73 -13.57 7.94 17.54
N ASP A 74 -14.09 7.72 16.33
CA ASP A 74 -14.43 8.78 15.36
C ASP A 74 -15.89 9.21 15.48
N ASP A 75 -16.20 9.99 16.49
CA ASP A 75 -17.57 10.52 16.72
C ASP A 75 -18.10 11.35 15.54
N ALA A 76 -17.21 11.96 14.75
CA ALA A 76 -17.57 12.77 13.60
C ALA A 76 -17.87 11.95 12.33
N HIS A 77 -17.71 10.63 12.36
CA HIS A 77 -17.83 9.74 11.19
C HIS A 77 -17.01 10.22 9.98
N SER A 78 -15.86 10.82 10.25
CA SER A 78 -14.96 11.44 9.26
C SER A 78 -14.00 10.45 8.63
N ILE A 79 -13.72 9.33 9.31
CA ILE A 79 -12.77 8.31 8.83
C ILE A 79 -13.48 7.35 7.87
N GLY A 80 -13.00 7.30 6.64
CA GLY A 80 -13.50 6.40 5.60
C GLY A 80 -12.70 5.12 5.46
N ALA A 81 -11.40 5.16 5.78
CA ALA A 81 -10.53 4.00 5.71
C ALA A 81 -9.37 4.09 6.71
N VAL A 82 -8.89 2.92 7.14
CA VAL A 82 -7.70 2.77 8.00
C VAL A 82 -6.76 1.75 7.35
N ALA A 83 -5.54 2.18 7.07
CA ALA A 83 -4.49 1.34 6.51
C ALA A 83 -3.77 0.59 7.64
N GLY A 84 -3.59 -0.70 7.51
CA GLY A 84 -2.75 -1.47 8.41
C GLY A 84 -1.28 -1.50 7.96
N ASN A 85 -0.46 -2.12 8.77
CA ASN A 85 0.99 -2.23 8.63
C ASN A 85 1.35 -3.56 7.96
N VAL A 86 1.79 -3.49 6.71
CA VAL A 86 2.16 -4.68 5.93
C VAL A 86 3.63 -5.00 6.10
N LYS A 87 3.94 -6.22 6.49
CA LYS A 87 5.32 -6.73 6.62
C LYS A 87 5.53 -7.98 5.77
N VAL A 88 6.77 -8.19 5.33
CA VAL A 88 7.15 -9.37 4.54
C VAL A 88 7.35 -10.57 5.46
N GLY A 89 6.54 -11.62 5.27
CA GLY A 89 6.59 -12.84 6.08
C GLY A 89 7.60 -13.87 5.60
N ASN A 90 7.91 -13.91 4.30
CA ASN A 90 8.78 -14.91 3.67
C ASN A 90 10.22 -14.41 3.44
N GLN A 91 10.90 -13.90 4.46
CA GLN A 91 12.28 -13.37 4.36
C GLN A 91 13.34 -14.47 4.20
N ARG A 92 13.24 -15.27 3.12
CA ARG A 92 14.07 -16.47 2.91
C ARG A 92 15.37 -16.19 2.15
N ASN A 93 15.41 -15.17 1.31
CA ASN A 93 16.55 -14.81 0.48
C ASN A 93 16.84 -13.30 0.52
N MET A 94 17.94 -12.86 -0.10
CA MET A 94 18.37 -11.47 -0.11
C MET A 94 17.32 -10.53 -0.72
N LEU A 95 16.66 -10.97 -1.80
CA LEU A 95 15.63 -10.18 -2.48
C LEU A 95 14.41 -9.92 -1.57
N THR A 96 13.95 -10.95 -0.85
CA THR A 96 12.81 -10.79 0.07
C THR A 96 13.17 -10.00 1.33
N ARG A 97 14.43 -10.06 1.79
CA ARG A 97 14.93 -9.21 2.88
C ARG A 97 15.00 -7.75 2.47
N TRP A 98 15.47 -7.43 1.27
CA TRP A 98 15.46 -6.07 0.75
C TRP A 98 14.04 -5.52 0.63
N GLN A 99 13.10 -6.33 0.14
CA GLN A 99 11.69 -5.94 0.12
C GLN A 99 11.14 -5.69 1.53
N ALA A 100 11.56 -6.46 2.55
CA ALA A 100 11.16 -6.21 3.93
C ALA A 100 11.67 -4.86 4.45
N ILE A 101 12.92 -4.48 4.12
CA ILE A 101 13.47 -3.16 4.43
C ILE A 101 12.65 -2.08 3.72
N GLU A 102 12.40 -2.23 2.43
CA GLU A 102 11.62 -1.28 1.64
C GLU A 102 10.19 -1.09 2.20
N TYR A 103 9.51 -2.18 2.60
CA TYR A 103 8.16 -2.08 3.18
C TYR A 103 8.17 -1.28 4.47
N THR A 104 9.20 -1.45 5.31
CA THR A 104 9.35 -0.71 6.56
C THR A 104 9.69 0.76 6.30
N THR A 105 10.68 1.05 5.44
CA THR A 105 11.25 2.40 5.28
C THR A 105 10.44 3.30 4.36
N SER A 106 9.84 2.77 3.30
CA SER A 106 9.16 3.60 2.29
C SER A 106 7.65 3.40 2.19
N GLN A 107 7.11 2.26 2.63
CA GLN A 107 5.65 2.06 2.54
C GLN A 107 4.95 2.35 3.87
N ASN A 108 5.42 1.76 4.96
CA ASN A 108 4.78 1.91 6.26
C ASN A 108 5.11 3.26 6.90
N PHE A 109 6.39 3.64 6.90
CA PHE A 109 6.85 4.89 7.49
C PHE A 109 6.25 6.12 6.77
N ASP A 110 6.26 6.13 5.44
CA ASP A 110 5.65 7.20 4.66
C ASP A 110 4.15 7.30 4.93
N ARG A 111 3.45 6.16 5.01
CA ARG A 111 2.01 6.13 5.28
C ARG A 111 1.67 6.67 6.66
N MET A 112 2.49 6.36 7.67
CA MET A 112 2.38 6.92 9.00
C MET A 112 2.52 8.45 8.96
N ALA A 113 3.52 8.98 8.26
CA ALA A 113 3.71 10.44 8.12
C ALA A 113 2.55 11.11 7.35
N TYR A 114 2.07 10.48 6.28
CA TYR A 114 0.99 11.03 5.45
C TYR A 114 -0.39 11.00 6.14
N SER A 115 -0.61 10.15 7.13
CA SER A 115 -1.86 10.13 7.88
C SER A 115 -2.13 11.48 8.58
N TYR A 116 -1.11 12.11 9.13
CA TYR A 116 -1.24 13.38 9.85
C TYR A 116 -1.76 14.54 8.99
N ILE A 117 -1.52 14.50 7.69
CA ILE A 117 -1.96 15.54 6.74
C ILE A 117 -3.05 15.06 5.79
N ASN A 118 -3.62 13.89 6.05
CA ASN A 118 -4.61 13.22 5.18
C ASN A 118 -4.13 13.08 3.72
N ALA A 119 -2.90 12.61 3.54
CA ALA A 119 -2.23 12.46 2.25
C ALA A 119 -1.93 10.99 1.89
N ILE A 120 -2.53 10.02 2.59
CA ILE A 120 -2.41 8.60 2.26
C ILE A 120 -3.06 8.35 0.90
N THR A 121 -2.31 7.76 -0.02
CA THR A 121 -2.76 7.45 -1.38
C THR A 121 -3.10 5.99 -1.58
N VAL A 122 -2.68 5.10 -0.68
CA VAL A 122 -2.91 3.66 -0.77
C VAL A 122 -3.22 3.07 0.60
N VAL A 123 -4.42 2.56 0.77
CA VAL A 123 -4.77 1.59 1.82
C VAL A 123 -4.46 0.22 1.25
N PRO A 124 -3.48 -0.54 1.80
CA PRO A 124 -2.98 -1.75 1.16
C PRO A 124 -4.04 -2.84 1.11
N GLY A 125 -4.14 -3.52 -0.03
CA GLY A 125 -5.06 -4.65 -0.21
C GLY A 125 -4.80 -5.81 0.75
N ALA A 126 -3.56 -5.93 1.27
CA ALA A 126 -3.18 -6.95 2.23
C ALA A 126 -3.83 -6.76 3.61
N ILE A 127 -4.09 -5.51 4.03
CA ILE A 127 -4.84 -5.17 5.24
C ILE A 127 -5.35 -3.73 5.16
N GLY A 128 -6.64 -3.58 4.96
CA GLY A 128 -7.33 -2.29 4.98
C GLY A 128 -8.72 -2.42 5.58
N ALA A 129 -9.07 -1.53 6.50
CA ALA A 129 -10.41 -1.42 7.03
C ALA A 129 -11.10 -0.20 6.42
N PHE A 130 -12.38 -0.35 6.10
CA PHE A 130 -13.16 0.66 5.39
C PHE A 130 -14.54 0.82 6.03
N ARG A 131 -15.02 2.05 6.11
CA ARG A 131 -16.43 2.32 6.32
C ARG A 131 -17.18 1.98 5.03
N LYS A 132 -18.18 1.10 5.09
CA LYS A 132 -18.93 0.66 3.90
C LYS A 132 -19.56 1.83 3.15
N GLU A 133 -20.15 2.78 3.88
CA GLU A 133 -20.70 4.01 3.30
C GLU A 133 -19.64 4.80 2.50
N ALA A 134 -18.40 4.85 2.96
CA ALA A 134 -17.32 5.55 2.24
C ALA A 134 -16.97 4.85 0.93
N ILE A 135 -16.96 3.49 0.91
CA ILE A 135 -16.80 2.71 -0.32
C ILE A 135 -17.96 3.00 -1.28
N GLU A 136 -19.20 3.00 -0.80
CA GLU A 136 -20.40 3.24 -1.59
C GLU A 136 -20.40 4.66 -2.18
N LYS A 137 -20.09 5.68 -1.38
CA LYS A 137 -19.95 7.07 -1.87
C LYS A 137 -18.82 7.24 -2.88
N ALA A 138 -17.74 6.47 -2.74
CA ALA A 138 -16.65 6.42 -3.71
C ALA A 138 -17.01 5.63 -4.99
N GLY A 139 -18.16 4.97 -5.05
CA GLY A 139 -18.62 4.18 -6.19
C GLY A 139 -18.06 2.75 -6.27
N GLY A 140 -17.59 2.19 -5.14
CA GLY A 140 -17.01 0.84 -5.05
C GLY A 140 -15.60 0.73 -5.64
N LEU A 141 -15.05 -0.47 -5.76
CA LEU A 141 -13.78 -0.71 -6.46
C LEU A 141 -14.02 -0.72 -7.97
N THR A 142 -13.08 -0.17 -8.74
CA THR A 142 -13.14 -0.14 -10.21
C THR A 142 -12.09 -1.04 -10.84
N THR A 143 -12.30 -1.46 -12.08
CA THR A 143 -11.40 -2.35 -12.84
C THR A 143 -10.61 -1.61 -13.92
N ASP A 144 -10.68 -0.29 -13.94
CA ASP A 144 -10.08 0.57 -14.96
C ASP A 144 -8.62 0.95 -14.66
N THR A 145 -8.12 0.54 -13.47
CA THR A 145 -6.70 0.68 -13.09
C THR A 145 -6.14 -0.65 -12.58
N LEU A 146 -4.81 -0.82 -12.68
CA LEU A 146 -4.12 -1.99 -12.14
C LEU A 146 -3.81 -1.88 -10.62
N ALA A 147 -4.17 -0.75 -10.00
CA ALA A 147 -4.03 -0.46 -8.58
C ALA A 147 -5.39 -0.04 -8.03
N GLU A 148 -6.30 -1.00 -7.92
CA GLU A 148 -7.67 -0.80 -7.46
C GLU A 148 -7.75 -0.24 -6.03
N ASP A 149 -6.78 -0.59 -5.19
CA ASP A 149 -6.64 -0.13 -3.81
C ASP A 149 -6.21 1.35 -3.75
N CYS A 150 -5.25 1.74 -4.58
CA CYS A 150 -4.83 3.13 -4.73
C CYS A 150 -6.00 4.00 -5.25
N ASP A 151 -6.70 3.55 -6.29
CA ASP A 151 -7.83 4.27 -6.87
C ASP A 151 -8.98 4.43 -5.87
N LEU A 152 -9.36 3.37 -5.17
CA LEU A 152 -10.39 3.44 -4.13
C LEU A 152 -10.00 4.42 -3.01
N THR A 153 -8.74 4.35 -2.55
CA THR A 153 -8.23 5.24 -1.51
C THR A 153 -8.35 6.70 -1.91
N MET A 154 -7.94 7.04 -3.13
CA MET A 154 -8.03 8.41 -3.64
C MET A 154 -9.47 8.87 -3.76
N ARG A 155 -10.40 8.02 -4.24
CA ARG A 155 -11.83 8.37 -4.34
C ARG A 155 -12.51 8.54 -2.97
N ILE A 156 -12.13 7.74 -1.97
CA ILE A 156 -12.60 7.92 -0.59
C ILE A 156 -12.16 9.28 -0.04
N ASN A 157 -10.89 9.68 -0.28
CA ASN A 157 -10.39 10.99 0.09
C ASN A 157 -11.14 12.11 -0.66
N GLU A 158 -11.37 11.94 -1.96
CA GLU A 158 -12.12 12.90 -2.79
C GLU A 158 -13.59 13.02 -2.36
N ALA A 159 -14.19 11.96 -1.82
CA ALA A 159 -15.52 11.98 -1.22
C ALA A 159 -15.58 12.72 0.13
N GLY A 160 -14.44 13.22 0.63
CA GLY A 160 -14.32 14.05 1.82
C GLY A 160 -13.99 13.29 3.10
N TYR A 161 -13.72 12.00 3.04
CA TYR A 161 -13.32 11.20 4.20
C TYR A 161 -11.83 11.34 4.49
N ARG A 162 -11.48 11.12 5.75
CA ARG A 162 -10.11 10.98 6.21
C ARG A 162 -9.66 9.53 6.07
N ILE A 163 -8.35 9.37 5.88
CA ILE A 163 -7.69 8.06 5.83
C ILE A 163 -6.61 8.05 6.90
N GLU A 164 -6.70 7.09 7.79
CA GLU A 164 -5.78 6.93 8.91
C GLU A 164 -4.82 5.75 8.69
N ASN A 165 -3.75 5.71 9.48
CA ASN A 165 -2.79 4.59 9.51
C ASN A 165 -2.73 4.01 10.91
N GLU A 166 -2.74 2.67 11.01
CA GLU A 166 -2.57 1.94 12.26
C GLU A 166 -1.31 1.05 12.18
N SER A 167 -0.21 1.56 12.73
CA SER A 167 1.10 0.88 12.67
C SER A 167 1.16 -0.43 13.45
N TYR A 168 0.27 -0.63 14.43
CA TYR A 168 0.23 -1.85 15.22
C TYR A 168 -0.71 -2.92 14.64
N ALA A 169 -1.53 -2.59 13.66
CA ALA A 169 -2.34 -3.55 12.93
C ALA A 169 -1.48 -4.30 11.89
N VAL A 170 -0.70 -5.27 12.34
CA VAL A 170 0.33 -5.93 11.51
C VAL A 170 -0.27 -7.07 10.71
N ALA A 171 0.07 -7.10 9.42
CA ALA A 171 -0.22 -8.16 8.47
C ALA A 171 1.08 -8.65 7.82
N MET A 172 1.28 -9.96 7.80
CA MET A 172 2.41 -10.62 7.16
C MET A 172 1.96 -11.12 5.79
N THR A 173 2.55 -10.60 4.71
CA THR A 173 2.27 -11.02 3.33
C THR A 173 3.49 -11.66 2.69
N GLU A 174 3.29 -12.34 1.55
CA GLU A 174 4.39 -12.92 0.78
C GLU A 174 4.94 -11.93 -0.25
N ALA A 175 6.27 -11.78 -0.23
CA ALA A 175 6.99 -11.00 -1.24
C ALA A 175 7.55 -11.92 -2.34
N PRO A 176 7.69 -11.45 -3.58
CA PRO A 176 8.33 -12.18 -4.66
C PRO A 176 9.72 -12.70 -4.31
N GLU A 177 9.93 -14.00 -4.49
CA GLU A 177 11.20 -14.67 -4.15
C GLU A 177 12.22 -14.66 -5.31
N ASN A 178 11.79 -14.32 -6.52
CA ASN A 178 12.66 -14.25 -7.69
C ASN A 178 12.49 -12.93 -8.46
N VAL A 179 13.55 -12.54 -9.17
CA VAL A 179 13.64 -11.26 -9.89
C VAL A 179 12.53 -11.11 -10.93
N ARG A 180 12.14 -12.16 -11.64
CA ARG A 180 11.10 -12.08 -12.67
C ARG A 180 9.73 -11.72 -12.06
N GLN A 181 9.37 -12.34 -10.96
CA GLN A 181 8.12 -12.02 -10.24
C GLN A 181 8.18 -10.63 -9.63
N PHE A 182 9.32 -10.26 -9.05
CA PHE A 182 9.57 -8.94 -8.49
C PHE A 182 9.37 -7.84 -9.54
N VAL A 183 10.05 -7.94 -10.69
CA VAL A 183 9.90 -6.94 -11.77
C VAL A 183 8.46 -6.88 -12.27
N LYS A 184 7.80 -8.03 -12.45
CA LYS A 184 6.39 -8.06 -12.88
C LYS A 184 5.48 -7.33 -11.87
N GLN A 185 5.70 -7.53 -10.58
CA GLN A 185 4.94 -6.86 -9.52
C GLN A 185 5.19 -5.34 -9.54
N ARG A 186 6.46 -4.90 -9.65
CA ARG A 186 6.84 -3.48 -9.68
C ARG A 186 6.30 -2.75 -10.91
N VAL A 187 6.39 -3.38 -12.07
CA VAL A 187 5.78 -2.81 -13.30
C VAL A 187 4.28 -2.64 -13.14
N ARG A 188 3.59 -3.63 -12.58
CA ARG A 188 2.15 -3.53 -12.31
C ARG A 188 1.83 -2.38 -11.35
N TRP A 189 2.58 -2.23 -10.24
CA TRP A 189 2.37 -1.16 -9.27
C TRP A 189 2.65 0.22 -9.87
N CYS A 190 3.81 0.38 -10.49
CA CYS A 190 4.19 1.65 -11.11
C CYS A 190 3.16 2.09 -12.17
N PHE A 191 2.78 1.17 -13.06
CA PHE A 191 1.79 1.46 -14.11
C PHE A 191 0.39 1.73 -13.52
N GLY A 192 -0.02 0.95 -12.51
CA GLY A 192 -1.30 1.15 -11.82
C GLY A 192 -1.39 2.51 -11.11
N VAL A 193 -0.34 2.91 -10.39
CA VAL A 193 -0.29 4.24 -9.75
C VAL A 193 -0.30 5.35 -10.80
N MET A 194 0.37 5.16 -11.96
CA MET A 194 0.34 6.13 -13.06
C MET A 194 -1.07 6.28 -13.65
N GLN A 195 -1.77 5.17 -13.88
CA GLN A 195 -3.16 5.22 -14.33
C GLN A 195 -4.04 5.97 -13.33
N THR A 196 -3.90 5.65 -12.04
CA THR A 196 -4.66 6.28 -10.97
C THR A 196 -4.32 7.77 -10.85
N PHE A 197 -3.04 8.14 -10.88
CA PHE A 197 -2.62 9.54 -10.90
C PHE A 197 -3.25 10.33 -12.05
N TRP A 198 -3.22 9.76 -13.26
CA TRP A 198 -3.80 10.41 -14.44
C TRP A 198 -5.32 10.56 -14.34
N LYS A 199 -6.00 9.55 -13.79
CA LYS A 199 -7.44 9.59 -13.50
C LYS A 199 -7.78 10.73 -12.53
N HIS A 200 -6.99 10.92 -11.48
CA HIS A 200 -7.19 11.93 -10.43
C HIS A 200 -6.42 13.24 -10.63
N ARG A 201 -5.83 13.48 -11.81
CA ARG A 201 -4.98 14.66 -12.09
C ARG A 201 -5.62 16.02 -11.79
N ALA A 202 -6.96 16.12 -11.82
CA ALA A 202 -7.68 17.33 -11.46
C ALA A 202 -7.53 17.72 -9.97
N SER A 203 -7.07 16.80 -9.15
CA SER A 203 -6.76 17.04 -7.73
C SER A 203 -5.34 17.61 -7.52
N LEU A 204 -4.47 17.58 -8.53
CA LEU A 204 -3.11 18.08 -8.46
C LEU A 204 -3.12 19.61 -8.21
N PHE A 205 -2.40 20.06 -7.19
CA PHE A 205 -2.34 21.44 -6.70
C PHE A 205 -3.70 22.04 -6.29
N ASN A 206 -4.71 21.21 -6.06
CA ASN A 206 -6.02 21.68 -5.63
C ASN A 206 -6.05 21.93 -4.12
N ALA A 207 -6.03 23.20 -3.73
CA ALA A 207 -6.04 23.59 -2.31
C ALA A 207 -7.31 23.13 -1.55
N LYS A 208 -8.44 22.95 -2.23
CA LYS A 208 -9.67 22.44 -1.62
C LYS A 208 -9.51 20.99 -1.14
N LYS A 209 -8.62 20.22 -1.76
CA LYS A 209 -8.29 18.84 -1.38
C LYS A 209 -7.21 18.76 -0.29
N LYS A 210 -6.77 19.90 0.27
CA LYS A 210 -5.80 19.99 1.38
C LYS A 210 -4.55 19.11 1.16
N GLY A 211 -4.21 18.25 2.12
CA GLY A 211 -3.03 17.38 2.07
C GLY A 211 -3.00 16.47 0.83
N PHE A 212 -4.14 15.94 0.41
CA PHE A 212 -4.21 15.11 -0.78
C PHE A 212 -3.80 15.88 -2.05
N GLY A 213 -4.40 17.05 -2.29
CA GLY A 213 -4.13 17.82 -3.51
C GLY A 213 -2.80 18.58 -3.50
N LEU A 214 -2.38 19.10 -2.33
CA LEU A 214 -1.20 19.93 -2.21
C LEU A 214 0.08 19.15 -1.88
N TRP A 215 -0.04 17.94 -1.37
CA TRP A 215 1.11 17.12 -0.96
C TRP A 215 1.13 15.75 -1.65
N ALA A 216 0.08 14.93 -1.50
CA ALA A 216 0.08 13.57 -2.04
C ALA A 216 0.24 13.53 -3.56
N MET A 217 -0.57 14.28 -4.30
CA MET A 217 -0.52 14.30 -5.77
C MET A 217 0.80 14.88 -6.31
N PRO A 218 1.34 16.02 -5.82
CA PRO A 218 2.66 16.49 -6.21
C PRO A 218 3.79 15.53 -5.84
N ASN A 219 3.70 14.84 -4.68
CA ASN A 219 4.69 13.85 -4.28
C ASN A 219 4.74 12.68 -5.27
N ILE A 220 3.61 12.12 -5.67
CA ILE A 220 3.55 11.09 -6.72
C ILE A 220 4.19 11.60 -8.01
N LEU A 221 3.83 12.80 -8.47
CA LEU A 221 4.36 13.37 -9.71
C LEU A 221 5.89 13.50 -9.65
N VAL A 222 6.42 14.09 -8.58
CA VAL A 222 7.85 14.37 -8.46
C VAL A 222 8.66 13.12 -8.19
N PHE A 223 8.31 12.35 -7.14
CA PHE A 223 9.15 11.26 -6.65
C PHE A 223 8.91 9.92 -7.35
N GLN A 224 7.73 9.70 -7.94
CA GLN A 224 7.45 8.45 -8.65
C GLN A 224 7.55 8.56 -10.17
N TYR A 225 7.54 9.77 -10.76
CA TYR A 225 7.65 9.96 -12.20
C TYR A 225 8.82 10.85 -12.62
N ILE A 226 8.89 12.11 -12.14
CA ILE A 226 9.93 13.05 -12.62
C ILE A 226 11.32 12.54 -12.22
N ILE A 227 11.58 12.36 -10.93
CA ILE A 227 12.91 11.94 -10.45
C ILE A 227 13.35 10.60 -11.06
N PRO A 228 12.55 9.52 -11.05
CA PRO A 228 12.97 8.26 -11.67
C PRO A 228 13.21 8.34 -13.18
N THR A 229 12.47 9.21 -13.89
CA THR A 229 12.68 9.41 -15.33
C THR A 229 14.04 10.04 -15.63
N PHE A 230 14.52 10.93 -14.75
CA PHE A 230 15.83 11.58 -14.92
C PHE A 230 16.98 10.86 -14.18
N SER A 231 16.70 9.84 -13.38
CA SER A 231 17.73 9.09 -12.65
C SER A 231 18.82 8.52 -13.57
N PRO A 232 18.52 7.92 -14.75
CA PRO A 232 19.57 7.43 -15.64
C PRO A 232 20.51 8.53 -16.15
N LEU A 233 20.01 9.76 -16.33
CA LEU A 233 20.84 10.90 -16.69
C LEU A 233 21.81 11.28 -15.55
N ALA A 234 21.34 11.26 -14.31
CA ALA A 234 22.18 11.49 -13.14
C ALA A 234 23.31 10.45 -13.04
N ASP A 235 22.99 9.17 -13.31
CA ASP A 235 23.98 8.09 -13.32
C ASP A 235 25.05 8.31 -14.41
N VAL A 236 24.65 8.69 -15.61
CA VAL A 236 25.57 9.02 -16.72
C VAL A 236 26.46 10.22 -16.36
N LEU A 237 25.88 11.29 -15.80
CA LEU A 237 26.66 12.47 -15.39
C LEU A 237 27.62 12.15 -14.25
N MET A 238 27.21 11.31 -13.30
CA MET A 238 28.07 10.79 -12.23
C MET A 238 29.26 10.03 -12.84
N PHE A 239 29.01 9.16 -13.80
CA PHE A 239 30.05 8.36 -14.45
C PHE A 239 31.07 9.25 -15.21
N ILE A 240 30.58 10.23 -15.96
CA ILE A 240 31.45 11.22 -16.66
C ILE A 240 32.28 12.01 -15.62
N GLY A 241 31.67 12.43 -14.53
CA GLY A 241 32.33 13.20 -13.48
C GLY A 241 33.45 12.44 -12.77
N LEU A 242 33.34 11.12 -12.59
CA LEU A 242 34.42 10.27 -12.02
C LEU A 242 35.70 10.33 -12.87
N PHE A 243 35.59 10.48 -14.18
CA PHE A 243 36.73 10.57 -15.12
C PHE A 243 37.17 12.02 -15.38
N SER A 244 36.45 13.04 -14.91
CA SER A 244 36.73 14.46 -15.17
C SER A 244 37.53 15.16 -14.07
N GLY A 245 38.19 14.41 -13.19
CA GLY A 245 38.97 14.98 -12.08
C GLY A 245 38.14 15.38 -10.84
N ASN A 246 36.83 15.18 -10.85
CA ASN A 246 35.92 15.54 -9.76
C ASN A 246 35.55 14.33 -8.84
N ALA A 247 36.31 13.23 -8.94
CA ALA A 247 35.98 11.97 -8.26
C ALA A 247 35.78 12.11 -6.75
N MET A 248 36.62 12.94 -6.09
CA MET A 248 36.52 13.20 -4.64
C MET A 248 35.20 13.90 -4.26
N GLN A 249 34.78 14.90 -5.06
CA GLN A 249 33.52 15.61 -4.80
C GLN A 249 32.30 14.69 -4.99
N ILE A 250 32.32 13.88 -6.04
CA ILE A 250 31.27 12.89 -6.32
C ILE A 250 31.20 11.87 -5.18
N PHE A 251 32.35 11.37 -4.72
CA PHE A 251 32.40 10.45 -3.58
C PHE A 251 31.82 11.08 -2.32
N LEU A 252 32.13 12.35 -2.01
CA LEU A 252 31.59 13.04 -0.84
C LEU A 252 30.07 13.24 -0.95
N TYR A 253 29.55 13.62 -2.10
CA TYR A 253 28.09 13.73 -2.33
C TYR A 253 27.39 12.39 -2.20
N TYR A 254 27.97 11.33 -2.74
CA TYR A 254 27.42 9.98 -2.60
C TYR A 254 27.44 9.50 -1.15
N LEU A 255 28.53 9.77 -0.43
CA LEU A 255 28.62 9.46 1.01
C LEU A 255 27.56 10.23 1.80
N LEU A 256 27.37 11.52 1.51
CA LEU A 256 26.31 12.33 2.14
C LEU A 256 24.93 11.75 1.85
N PHE A 257 24.65 11.36 0.61
CA PHE A 257 23.41 10.71 0.23
C PHE A 257 23.19 9.42 1.02
N LEU A 258 24.20 8.54 1.11
CA LEU A 258 24.11 7.31 1.90
C LEU A 258 23.88 7.57 3.39
N LEU A 259 24.50 8.62 3.97
CA LEU A 259 24.30 8.98 5.36
C LEU A 259 22.86 9.49 5.61
N VAL A 260 22.30 10.26 4.70
CA VAL A 260 20.91 10.70 4.79
C VAL A 260 19.95 9.51 4.68
N ASP A 261 20.15 8.66 3.69
CA ASP A 261 19.33 7.46 3.47
C ASP A 261 19.39 6.49 4.68
N ALA A 262 20.59 6.23 5.19
CA ALA A 262 20.77 5.43 6.40
C ALA A 262 20.09 6.06 7.63
N SER A 263 20.15 7.38 7.77
CA SER A 263 19.50 8.08 8.87
C SER A 263 17.98 7.97 8.81
N VAL A 264 17.39 8.13 7.62
CA VAL A 264 15.95 7.95 7.39
C VAL A 264 15.55 6.49 7.64
N SER A 265 16.34 5.53 7.16
CA SER A 265 16.09 4.11 7.39
C SER A 265 16.13 3.73 8.87
N ILE A 266 17.13 4.21 9.61
CA ILE A 266 17.23 4.01 11.07
C ILE A 266 16.00 4.60 11.77
N MET A 267 15.60 5.82 11.41
CA MET A 267 14.45 6.48 11.98
C MET A 267 13.16 5.68 11.71
N ALA A 268 12.95 5.21 10.47
CA ALA A 268 11.81 4.38 10.11
C ALA A 268 11.76 3.08 10.95
N TYR A 269 12.90 2.41 11.14
CA TYR A 269 12.99 1.19 11.94
C TYR A 269 12.69 1.45 13.44
N ILE A 270 13.12 2.60 13.98
CA ILE A 270 12.79 2.99 15.36
C ILE A 270 11.28 3.21 15.52
N PHE A 271 10.65 3.97 14.61
CA PHE A 271 9.22 4.24 14.66
C PHE A 271 8.35 3.01 14.40
N GLU A 272 8.83 2.08 13.55
CA GLU A 272 8.17 0.81 13.27
C GLU A 272 8.46 -0.27 14.34
N HIS A 273 9.24 0.06 15.40
CA HIS A 273 9.69 -0.87 16.44
C HIS A 273 10.39 -2.12 15.89
N GLU A 274 11.11 -1.96 14.76
CA GLU A 274 11.87 -3.03 14.12
C GLU A 274 13.30 -3.12 14.66
N LYS A 275 13.92 -4.27 14.46
CA LYS A 275 15.26 -4.54 14.95
C LYS A 275 16.30 -3.91 14.01
N LEU A 276 17.08 -2.94 14.49
CA LEU A 276 18.08 -2.21 13.70
C LEU A 276 19.17 -3.10 13.09
N TRP A 277 19.48 -4.25 13.68
CA TRP A 277 20.50 -5.15 13.12
C TRP A 277 20.12 -5.74 11.74
N VAL A 278 18.86 -5.65 11.34
CA VAL A 278 18.40 -6.08 10.00
C VAL A 278 18.91 -5.15 8.90
N LEU A 279 19.26 -3.91 9.24
CA LEU A 279 19.84 -2.93 8.31
C LEU A 279 21.35 -3.16 8.04
N LEU A 280 22.02 -4.02 8.82
CA LEU A 280 23.42 -4.38 8.67
C LEU A 280 23.60 -5.67 7.88
#